data_3f6beafd9b657cf9a674e2d81977003e
#
_entry.id   3f6beafd9b657cf9a674e2d81977003e
#
_cell.length_a   1.000
_cell.length_b   1.000
_cell.length_c   1.000
_cell.angle_alpha   90.00
_cell.angle_beta   90.00
_cell.angle_gamma   90.00
#
_symmetry.space_group_name_H-M   'P 1'
#
loop_
_entity.id
_entity.type
_entity.pdbx_description
1 polymer ?
#
loop_
_entity_poly.entity_id
_entity_poly.type
_entity_poly.pdbx_seq_one_letter_code
_entity_poly.pdbx_strand_id
1 'polypeptide(L)' 'MVKEGSKWVGNSSNDKFHVIHVIELDGHTWVHYIKENSPEHGNREYSCYIESFLQRFRPIPE' A
#
# COMPACT_ATOMS: atom_id res chain seq x y z
N MET A 1 -10.02 6.49 -3.30
CA MET A 1 -10.24 5.14 -2.77
C MET A 1 -9.10 4.22 -3.20
N VAL A 2 -8.71 3.32 -2.34
CA VAL A 2 -7.58 2.42 -2.61
C VAL A 2 -8.00 1.34 -3.61
N LYS A 3 -7.25 1.21 -4.69
CA LYS A 3 -7.54 0.21 -5.73
C LYS A 3 -6.32 -0.68 -5.95
N GLU A 4 -6.57 -1.92 -6.32
CA GLU A 4 -5.49 -2.82 -6.76
C GLU A 4 -4.79 -2.23 -7.96
N GLY A 5 -3.46 -2.29 -7.95
CA GLY A 5 -2.63 -1.70 -8.98
C GLY A 5 -2.33 -0.22 -8.81
N SER A 6 -2.95 0.45 -7.83
CA SER A 6 -2.70 1.88 -7.61
C SER A 6 -1.36 2.12 -6.94
N LYS A 7 -0.80 3.30 -7.17
CA LYS A 7 0.49 3.70 -6.63
C LYS A 7 0.33 4.75 -5.55
N TRP A 8 1.12 4.62 -4.50
CA TRP A 8 1.05 5.47 -3.31
C TRP A 8 2.45 5.84 -2.85
N VAL A 9 2.54 6.89 -2.07
CA VAL A 9 3.81 7.35 -1.49
C VAL A 9 3.63 7.52 0.02
N GLY A 10 4.64 7.11 0.77
CA GLY A 10 4.63 7.25 2.22
C GLY A 10 4.73 8.71 2.64
N ASN A 11 3.88 9.12 3.59
CA ASN A 11 3.82 10.52 4.03
C ASN A 11 5.10 10.98 4.71
N SER A 12 5.77 10.08 5.43
CA SER A 12 6.96 10.45 6.20
C SER A 12 8.27 10.08 5.53
N SER A 13 8.26 9.13 4.60
CA SER A 13 9.50 8.61 4.00
C SER A 13 9.66 8.94 2.52
N ASN A 14 8.59 9.33 1.85
CA ASN A 14 8.55 9.54 0.40
C ASN A 14 8.86 8.28 -0.42
N ASP A 15 8.88 7.11 0.21
CA ASP A 15 9.03 5.85 -0.50
C ASP A 15 7.76 5.53 -1.27
N LYS A 16 7.94 4.93 -2.43
CA LYS A 16 6.82 4.58 -3.30
C LYS A 16 6.40 3.14 -3.07
N PHE A 17 5.09 2.94 -3.09
CA PHE A 17 4.48 1.62 -2.90
C PHE A 17 3.41 1.41 -3.93
N HIS A 18 3.07 0.16 -4.20
CA HIS A 18 1.88 -0.11 -4.99
C HIS A 18 1.02 -1.17 -4.31
N VAL A 19 -0.28 -1.02 -4.48
CA VAL A 19 -1.27 -1.91 -3.90
C VAL A 19 -1.43 -3.13 -4.79
N ILE A 20 -1.29 -4.31 -4.20
CA ILE A 20 -1.43 -5.55 -4.95
C ILE A 20 -2.79 -6.20 -4.74
N HIS A 21 -3.32 -6.13 -3.52
CA HIS A 21 -4.63 -6.71 -3.21
C HIS A 21 -5.38 -5.83 -2.22
N VAL A 22 -6.68 -5.77 -2.39
CA VAL A 22 -7.60 -5.17 -1.41
C VAL A 22 -8.62 -6.24 -1.07
N ILE A 23 -8.64 -6.67 0.17
CA ILE A 23 -9.41 -7.84 0.61
C ILE A 23 -10.29 -7.46 1.79
N GLU A 24 -11.56 -7.85 1.73
CA GLU A 24 -12.46 -7.73 2.89
C GLU A 24 -12.47 -9.03 3.66
N LEU A 25 -12.26 -8.94 4.97
CA LEU A 25 -12.23 -10.10 5.85
C LEU A 25 -12.72 -9.68 7.23
N ASP A 26 -13.71 -10.38 7.77
CA ASP A 26 -14.25 -10.15 9.11
C ASP A 26 -14.69 -8.69 9.34
N GLY A 27 -15.32 -8.09 8.35
CA GLY A 27 -15.81 -6.72 8.45
C GLY A 27 -14.73 -5.65 8.34
N HIS A 28 -13.50 -6.04 8.03
CA HIS A 28 -12.38 -5.11 7.83
C HIS A 28 -11.88 -5.21 6.42
N THR A 29 -11.42 -4.08 5.88
CA THR A 29 -10.76 -4.04 4.59
C THR A 29 -9.26 -4.01 4.81
N TRP A 30 -8.57 -5.00 4.25
CA TRP A 30 -7.13 -5.11 4.32
C TRP A 30 -6.52 -4.66 3.01
N VAL A 31 -5.46 -3.86 3.11
CA VAL A 31 -4.67 -3.43 1.94
C VAL A 31 -3.34 -4.15 1.99
N HIS A 32 -3.05 -4.91 0.94
CA HIS A 32 -1.75 -5.56 0.75
C HIS A 32 -0.96 -4.76 -0.26
N TYR A 33 0.26 -4.41 0.07
CA TYR A 33 1.08 -3.56 -0.78
C TYR A 33 2.54 -3.96 -0.72
N ILE A 34 3.29 -3.57 -1.75
CA ILE A 34 4.73 -3.81 -1.78
C ILE A 34 5.44 -2.49 -2.03
N LYS A 35 6.67 -2.41 -1.53
CA LYS A 35 7.53 -1.24 -1.71
C LYS A 35 8.23 -1.36 -3.06
N GLU A 36 8.19 -0.30 -3.85
CA GLU A 36 8.91 -0.25 -5.10
C GLU A 36 10.41 -0.07 -4.86
N ASN A 37 11.22 -0.57 -5.76
CA ASN A 37 12.68 -0.44 -5.71
C ASN A 37 13.32 -1.09 -4.49
N SER A 38 12.92 -2.34 -4.21
CA SER A 38 13.56 -3.14 -3.16
C SER A 38 14.15 -4.43 -3.74
N PRO A 39 15.09 -4.33 -4.69
CA PRO A 39 15.56 -5.52 -5.41
C PRO A 39 16.41 -6.45 -4.56
N GLU A 40 17.05 -5.95 -3.52
CA GLU A 40 18.03 -6.73 -2.75
C GLU A 40 17.38 -7.74 -1.81
N HIS A 41 16.15 -7.50 -1.40
CA HIS A 41 15.46 -8.34 -0.43
C HIS A 41 14.19 -8.98 -0.99
N GLY A 42 14.04 -8.90 -2.31
CA GLY A 42 12.82 -9.33 -2.94
C GLY A 42 11.67 -8.39 -2.62
N ASN A 43 10.50 -8.74 -3.10
CA ASN A 43 9.31 -7.93 -2.87
C ASN A 43 8.69 -8.31 -1.54
N ARG A 44 9.01 -7.54 -0.49
CA ARG A 44 8.38 -7.75 0.80
C ARG A 44 6.95 -7.23 0.74
N GLU A 45 6.02 -8.10 1.05
CA GLU A 45 4.61 -7.74 1.09
C GLU A 45 4.27 -7.21 2.47
N TYR A 46 3.54 -6.11 2.50
CA TYR A 46 3.02 -5.52 3.73
C TYR A 46 1.51 -5.56 3.70
N SER A 47 0.89 -5.54 4.86
CA SER A 47 -0.56 -5.45 4.94
C SER A 47 -0.98 -4.62 6.14
N CYS A 48 -2.10 -3.91 6.01
CA CYS A 48 -2.69 -3.17 7.10
C CYS A 48 -4.16 -2.91 6.80
N TYR A 49 -4.90 -2.44 7.81
CA TYR A 49 -6.26 -1.99 7.59
C TYR A 49 -6.26 -0.75 6.70
N ILE A 50 -7.32 -0.60 5.92
CA ILE A 50 -7.43 0.52 4.99
C ILE A 50 -7.36 1.88 5.71
N GLU A 51 -7.90 1.99 6.92
CA GLU A 51 -7.84 3.22 7.71
C GLU A 51 -6.39 3.60 8.03
N SER A 52 -5.59 2.62 8.43
CA SER A 52 -4.16 2.85 8.70
C SER A 52 -3.40 3.20 7.43
N PHE A 53 -3.73 2.54 6.33
CA PHE A 53 -3.10 2.82 5.04
C PHE A 53 -3.33 4.27 4.62
N LEU A 54 -4.57 4.73 4.72
CA LEU A 54 -4.92 6.10 4.32
C LEU A 54 -4.28 7.17 5.20
N GLN A 55 -3.91 6.83 6.45
CA GLN A 55 -3.20 7.74 7.33
C GLN A 55 -1.70 7.84 7.03
N ARG A 56 -1.12 6.76 6.51
CA ARG A 56 0.33 6.67 6.28
C ARG A 56 0.75 7.00 4.88
N PHE A 57 -0.15 6.88 3.93
CA PHE A 57 0.17 7.02 2.52
C PHE A 57 -0.77 8.00 1.85
N ARG A 58 -0.27 8.59 0.77
CA ARG A 58 -1.10 9.46 -0.08
C ARG A 58 -0.99 8.97 -1.53
N PRO A 59 -2.03 9.16 -2.34
CA PRO A 59 -1.98 8.71 -3.72
C PRO A 59 -0.98 9.54 -4.53
N ILE A 60 -0.34 8.88 -5.48
CA ILE A 60 0.52 9.57 -6.44
C ILE A 60 -0.39 10.06 -7.56
N PRO A 61 -0.43 11.37 -7.83
CA PRO A 61 -1.24 11.88 -8.93
C PRO A 61 -0.69 11.38 -10.26
N GLU A 62 -1.60 10.98 -11.12
CA GLU A 62 -1.25 10.54 -12.46
C GLU A 62 -1.29 11.68 -13.44
#